data_f9ecf92734f203c978457bff388db45b
#
_entry.id   f9ecf92734f203c978457bff388db45b
#
_cell.length_a   1.000
_cell.length_b   1.000
_cell.length_c   1.000
_cell.angle_alpha   90.00
_cell.angle_beta   90.00
_cell.angle_gamma   90.00
#
_symmetry.space_group_name_H-M   'P 1'
#
loop_
_entity.id
_entity.type
_entity.pdbx_description
1 polymer ?
#
loop_
_entity_poly.entity_id
_entity_poly.type
_entity_poly.pdbx_seq_one_letter_code
_entity_poly.pdbx_strand_id
1 'polypeptide(L)'
;MITVRCDVVMANDVSGPIAFRAMEKMGASRVFDPSKVVMVADHFAPAKDARTAELLKHMKDWADGQGVTFYGQGRGGIEHTLLCEEGWIVPGSVIAAGDSHTCTYGALGAFGTGLGSTDIAACLALGEFWQAVPATIRVEFTGEKQPFVTGKDLILAVIGEIGVAGGNDHVLEFVGEGAAALTIDERLAVANMAVEAGSENGLAPCLSASIRSAPGMR
;
A
#
# COMPACT_ATOMS: atom_id res chain seq x y z
N MET A 1 -0.76 12.09 18.39
CA MET A 1 -0.26 12.34 17.01
C MET A 1 1.26 12.37 17.05
N ILE A 2 1.89 11.70 16.07
CA ILE A 2 3.34 11.69 15.87
C ILE A 2 3.64 12.06 14.42
N THR A 3 4.84 12.55 14.15
CA THR A 3 5.36 12.67 12.79
C THR A 3 6.01 11.34 12.41
N VAL A 4 5.61 10.79 11.28
CA VAL A 4 6.09 9.51 10.77
C VAL A 4 6.87 9.77 9.48
N ARG A 5 8.06 9.19 9.35
CA ARG A 5 8.85 9.25 8.12
C ARG A 5 8.46 8.14 7.17
N CYS A 6 8.36 8.50 5.89
CA CYS A 6 8.07 7.53 4.83
C CYS A 6 9.37 6.86 4.35
N ASP A 7 9.35 5.54 4.26
CA ASP A 7 10.37 4.78 3.55
C ASP A 7 10.05 4.71 2.06
N VAL A 8 8.75 4.67 1.72
CA VAL A 8 8.25 4.73 0.34
C VAL A 8 7.03 5.64 0.29
N VAL A 9 6.96 6.48 -0.74
CA VAL A 9 5.75 7.23 -1.11
C VAL A 9 5.31 6.79 -2.50
N MET A 10 4.07 6.33 -2.62
CA MET A 10 3.48 5.88 -3.87
C MET A 10 2.27 6.73 -4.23
N ALA A 11 2.12 7.01 -5.52
CA ALA A 11 0.86 7.50 -6.06
C ALA A 11 0.55 6.84 -7.40
N ASN A 12 -0.73 6.65 -7.65
CA ASN A 12 -1.23 6.07 -8.89
C ASN A 12 -1.77 7.14 -9.85
N ASP A 13 -2.26 6.71 -10.99
CA ASP A 13 -2.79 7.59 -12.04
C ASP A 13 -4.12 8.26 -11.68
N VAL A 14 -4.75 7.90 -10.56
CA VAL A 14 -5.90 8.62 -9.98
C VAL A 14 -5.41 9.70 -9.01
N SER A 15 -4.60 9.33 -8.02
CA SER A 15 -4.18 10.20 -6.92
C SER A 15 -3.00 11.11 -7.28
N GLY A 16 -2.05 10.64 -8.09
CA GLY A 16 -0.82 11.36 -8.44
C GLY A 16 -1.06 12.73 -9.05
N PRO A 17 -1.83 12.86 -10.16
CA PRO A 17 -2.08 14.16 -10.79
C PRO A 17 -2.75 15.18 -9.85
N ILE A 18 -3.52 14.73 -8.88
CA ILE A 18 -4.14 15.60 -7.87
C ILE A 18 -3.07 16.02 -6.84
N ALA A 19 -2.25 15.08 -6.39
CA ALA A 19 -1.16 15.33 -5.46
C ALA A 19 -0.12 16.31 -6.05
N PHE A 20 0.22 16.20 -7.34
CA PHE A 20 1.16 17.11 -8.00
C PHE A 20 0.67 18.56 -7.96
N ARG A 21 -0.61 18.79 -8.27
CA ARG A 21 -1.22 20.14 -8.18
C ARG A 21 -1.26 20.65 -6.73
N ALA A 22 -1.48 19.78 -5.76
CA ALA A 22 -1.45 20.16 -4.35
C ALA A 22 -0.01 20.55 -3.92
N MET A 23 0.98 19.77 -4.35
CA MET A 23 2.40 20.04 -4.12
C MET A 23 2.82 21.40 -4.69
N GLU A 24 2.42 21.73 -5.92
CA GLU A 24 2.65 23.04 -6.53
C GLU A 24 2.02 24.18 -5.72
N LYS A 25 0.76 24.02 -5.26
CA LYS A 25 0.07 25.00 -4.41
C LYS A 25 0.75 25.18 -3.05
N MET A 26 1.42 24.16 -2.53
CA MET A 26 2.25 24.26 -1.31
C MET A 26 3.59 24.96 -1.58
N GLY A 27 3.92 25.29 -2.83
CA GLY A 27 5.19 25.90 -3.21
C GLY A 27 6.35 24.90 -3.31
N ALA A 28 6.08 23.62 -3.27
CA ALA A 28 7.09 22.58 -3.42
C ALA A 28 7.22 22.19 -4.90
N SER A 29 8.46 22.14 -5.40
CA SER A 29 8.76 21.82 -6.80
C SER A 29 9.56 20.53 -6.98
N ARG A 30 10.04 19.94 -5.90
CA ARG A 30 10.83 18.71 -5.91
C ARG A 30 10.35 17.75 -4.84
N VAL A 31 10.45 16.46 -5.14
CA VAL A 31 10.24 15.41 -4.13
C VAL A 31 11.41 15.38 -3.15
N PHE A 32 11.14 14.93 -1.93
CA PHE A 32 12.12 14.87 -0.85
C PHE A 32 13.31 13.93 -1.17
N ASP A 33 13.02 12.80 -1.78
CA ASP A 33 14.01 11.80 -2.19
C ASP A 33 13.46 10.97 -3.37
N PRO A 34 13.99 11.17 -4.59
CA PRO A 34 13.52 10.43 -5.78
C PRO A 34 13.64 8.90 -5.66
N SER A 35 14.58 8.40 -4.86
CA SER A 35 14.78 6.95 -4.69
C SER A 35 13.71 6.28 -3.82
N LYS A 36 12.93 7.08 -3.10
CA LYS A 36 11.85 6.64 -2.20
C LYS A 36 10.44 6.92 -2.75
N VAL A 37 10.36 7.42 -3.97
CA VAL A 37 9.10 7.78 -4.60
C VAL A 37 8.87 6.90 -5.82
N VAL A 38 7.68 6.35 -5.92
CA VAL A 38 7.28 5.50 -7.05
C VAL A 38 5.89 5.89 -7.54
N MET A 39 5.75 5.91 -8.86
CA MET A 39 4.49 6.18 -9.55
C MET A 39 4.06 4.93 -10.31
N VAL A 40 2.80 4.53 -10.14
CA VAL A 40 2.23 3.36 -10.82
C VAL A 40 0.99 3.75 -11.61
N ALA A 41 0.97 3.41 -12.88
CA ALA A 41 -0.20 3.61 -13.74
C ALA A 41 -0.92 2.26 -13.92
N ASP A 42 -2.00 2.06 -13.18
CA ASP A 42 -2.76 0.80 -13.19
C ASP A 42 -4.28 0.97 -13.27
N HIS A 43 -4.84 2.05 -12.78
CA HIS A 43 -6.30 2.28 -12.80
C HIS A 43 -6.79 2.67 -14.21
N PHE A 44 -6.01 3.46 -14.96
CA PHE A 44 -6.34 3.90 -16.31
C PHE A 44 -5.43 3.31 -17.39
N ALA A 45 -4.62 2.35 -17.06
CA ALA A 45 -3.77 1.61 -18.01
C ALA A 45 -4.38 0.22 -18.32
N PRO A 46 -4.61 -0.12 -19.62
CA PRO A 46 -4.42 0.73 -20.79
C PRO A 46 -5.45 1.86 -20.89
N ALA A 47 -5.06 3.01 -21.44
CA ALA A 47 -5.94 4.16 -21.54
C ALA A 47 -7.17 3.85 -22.42
N LYS A 48 -8.36 4.12 -21.90
CA LYS A 48 -9.64 3.87 -22.59
C LYS A 48 -10.02 4.98 -23.61
N ASP A 49 -9.45 6.16 -23.47
CA ASP A 49 -9.72 7.34 -24.28
C ASP A 49 -8.54 8.33 -24.27
N ALA A 50 -8.62 9.39 -25.09
CA ALA A 50 -7.58 10.41 -25.20
C ALA A 50 -7.33 11.14 -23.86
N ARG A 51 -8.38 11.39 -23.07
CA ARG A 51 -8.26 12.08 -21.77
C ARG A 51 -7.43 11.26 -20.77
N THR A 52 -7.70 9.97 -20.71
CA THR A 52 -6.93 9.07 -19.83
C THR A 52 -5.50 8.88 -20.32
N ALA A 53 -5.29 8.85 -21.66
CA ALA A 53 -3.95 8.81 -22.23
C ALA A 53 -3.12 10.07 -21.89
N GLU A 54 -3.73 11.25 -21.96
CA GLU A 54 -3.09 12.52 -21.55
C GLU A 54 -2.75 12.53 -20.06
N LEU A 55 -3.61 11.96 -19.21
CA LEU A 55 -3.37 11.84 -17.77
C LEU A 55 -2.15 10.96 -17.49
N LEU A 56 -2.07 9.79 -18.14
CA LEU A 56 -0.94 8.88 -18.01
C LEU A 56 0.36 9.53 -18.51
N LYS A 57 0.27 10.25 -19.64
CA LYS A 57 1.40 11.02 -20.15
C LYS A 57 1.87 12.09 -19.17
N HIS A 58 0.94 12.86 -18.61
CA HIS A 58 1.26 13.89 -17.62
C HIS A 58 1.97 13.30 -16.39
N MET A 59 1.48 12.17 -15.90
CA MET A 59 2.09 11.47 -14.76
C MET A 59 3.51 11.00 -15.11
N LYS A 60 3.71 10.44 -16.31
CA LYS A 60 5.04 10.02 -16.77
C LYS A 60 5.99 11.21 -16.91
N ASP A 61 5.55 12.29 -17.56
CA ASP A 61 6.37 13.49 -17.77
C ASP A 61 6.79 14.11 -16.41
N TRP A 62 5.87 14.10 -15.43
CA TRP A 62 6.17 14.55 -14.07
C TRP A 62 7.20 13.64 -13.40
N ALA A 63 7.01 12.33 -13.48
CA ALA A 63 7.92 11.34 -12.88
C ALA A 63 9.35 11.47 -13.47
N ASP A 64 9.45 11.59 -14.79
CA ASP A 64 10.72 11.83 -15.49
C ASP A 64 11.39 13.14 -15.02
N GLY A 65 10.60 14.22 -14.87
CA GLY A 65 11.07 15.52 -14.38
C GLY A 65 11.56 15.53 -12.94
N GLN A 66 11.00 14.64 -12.10
CA GLN A 66 11.43 14.44 -10.72
C GLN A 66 12.56 13.40 -10.58
N GLY A 67 12.78 12.55 -11.58
CA GLY A 67 13.73 11.46 -11.55
C GLY A 67 13.26 10.28 -10.67
N VAL A 68 11.94 10.13 -10.52
CA VAL A 68 11.34 9.04 -9.73
C VAL A 68 11.01 7.84 -10.59
N THR A 69 10.88 6.67 -9.97
CA THR A 69 10.50 5.45 -10.67
C THR A 69 9.05 5.53 -11.16
N PHE A 70 8.82 5.15 -12.41
CA PHE A 70 7.51 5.10 -13.04
C PHE A 70 7.25 3.72 -13.64
N TYR A 71 6.19 3.07 -13.20
CA TYR A 71 5.67 1.84 -13.77
C TYR A 71 4.43 2.16 -14.60
N GLY A 72 4.58 2.10 -15.91
CA GLY A 72 3.51 2.38 -16.86
C GLY A 72 3.24 1.19 -17.78
N GLN A 73 2.50 1.43 -18.85
CA GLN A 73 2.12 0.40 -19.81
C GLN A 73 3.34 -0.40 -20.33
N GLY A 74 3.25 -1.72 -20.25
CA GLY A 74 4.31 -2.65 -20.64
C GLY A 74 5.33 -2.99 -19.54
N ARG A 75 5.34 -2.24 -18.42
CA ARG A 75 6.14 -2.51 -17.23
C ARG A 75 5.34 -2.38 -15.94
N GLY A 76 4.08 -2.05 -16.05
CA GLY A 76 3.17 -1.90 -14.93
C GLY A 76 2.46 -3.20 -14.58
N GLY A 77 1.70 -3.15 -13.52
CA GLY A 77 0.83 -4.20 -12.98
C GLY A 77 -0.07 -3.57 -11.93
N ILE A 78 -0.85 -4.36 -11.24
CA ILE A 78 -1.62 -3.91 -10.08
C ILE A 78 -0.63 -3.41 -9.02
N GLU A 79 -0.72 -2.15 -8.62
CA GLU A 79 0.28 -1.45 -7.80
C GLU A 79 0.65 -2.21 -6.52
N HIS A 80 -0.32 -2.76 -5.81
CA HIS A 80 -0.06 -3.45 -4.55
C HIS A 80 0.68 -4.78 -4.73
N THR A 81 0.45 -5.49 -5.82
CA THR A 81 1.18 -6.71 -6.16
C THR A 81 2.55 -6.36 -6.73
N LEU A 82 2.58 -5.41 -7.67
CA LEU A 82 3.79 -4.96 -8.35
C LEU A 82 4.86 -4.49 -7.36
N LEU A 83 4.50 -3.64 -6.39
CA LEU A 83 5.48 -3.11 -5.44
C LEU A 83 6.03 -4.20 -4.49
N CYS A 84 5.23 -5.21 -4.19
CA CYS A 84 5.71 -6.39 -3.44
C CYS A 84 6.70 -7.21 -4.28
N GLU A 85 6.39 -7.46 -5.56
CA GLU A 85 7.21 -8.25 -6.49
C GLU A 85 8.53 -7.55 -6.85
N GLU A 86 8.50 -6.22 -7.01
CA GLU A 86 9.66 -5.39 -7.34
C GLU A 86 10.54 -5.05 -6.12
N GLY A 87 10.16 -5.52 -4.91
CA GLY A 87 10.97 -5.37 -3.72
C GLY A 87 10.94 -3.98 -3.06
N TRP A 88 9.94 -3.17 -3.36
CA TRP A 88 9.73 -1.88 -2.70
C TRP A 88 9.31 -2.02 -1.25
N ILE A 89 8.63 -3.11 -0.93
CA ILE A 89 8.03 -3.36 0.38
C ILE A 89 8.96 -4.23 1.22
N VAL A 90 9.46 -3.66 2.31
CA VAL A 90 10.38 -4.33 3.24
C VAL A 90 9.72 -4.41 4.62
N PRO A 91 9.85 -5.53 5.34
CA PRO A 91 9.34 -5.63 6.71
C PRO A 91 9.84 -4.49 7.61
N GLY A 92 8.92 -3.88 8.37
CA GLY A 92 9.21 -2.75 9.25
C GLY A 92 9.26 -1.39 8.55
N SER A 93 9.12 -1.33 7.23
CA SER A 93 9.05 -0.05 6.51
C SER A 93 7.67 0.61 6.64
N VAL A 94 7.63 1.92 6.43
CA VAL A 94 6.43 2.74 6.39
C VAL A 94 6.17 3.22 4.98
N ILE A 95 5.02 2.86 4.44
CA ILE A 95 4.58 3.22 3.10
C ILE A 95 3.36 4.14 3.17
N ALA A 96 3.49 5.35 2.62
CA ALA A 96 2.38 6.25 2.39
C ALA A 96 1.95 6.18 0.93
N ALA A 97 0.71 5.84 0.66
CA ALA A 97 0.24 5.74 -0.71
C ALA A 97 -1.12 6.38 -0.94
N GLY A 98 -1.33 6.85 -2.17
CA GLY A 98 -2.57 7.49 -2.59
C GLY A 98 -3.66 6.51 -3.00
N ASP A 99 -3.74 5.38 -2.30
CA ASP A 99 -4.75 4.32 -2.50
C ASP A 99 -5.20 3.75 -1.15
N SER A 100 -6.48 3.43 -1.05
CA SER A 100 -7.07 2.91 0.19
C SER A 100 -6.57 1.52 0.57
N HIS A 101 -6.19 0.68 -0.42
CA HIS A 101 -5.71 -0.69 -0.19
C HIS A 101 -4.20 -0.79 0.10
N THR A 102 -3.56 0.31 0.46
CA THR A 102 -2.15 0.36 0.88
C THR A 102 -1.87 -0.55 2.09
N CYS A 103 -2.89 -0.85 2.89
CA CYS A 103 -2.85 -1.84 3.98
C CYS A 103 -2.38 -3.23 3.51
N THR A 104 -2.46 -3.55 2.22
CA THR A 104 -1.95 -4.80 1.61
C THR A 104 -0.51 -5.09 1.99
N TYR A 105 0.32 -4.07 2.15
CA TYR A 105 1.74 -4.22 2.47
C TYR A 105 2.02 -4.79 3.86
N GLY A 106 1.01 -4.77 4.72
CA GLY A 106 1.06 -5.47 6.02
C GLY A 106 1.19 -6.98 5.89
N ALA A 107 0.86 -7.57 4.74
CA ALA A 107 1.14 -8.97 4.43
C ALA A 107 2.63 -9.32 4.49
N LEU A 108 3.49 -8.35 4.21
CA LEU A 108 4.96 -8.45 4.30
C LEU A 108 5.53 -7.83 5.60
N GLY A 109 4.68 -7.47 6.56
CA GLY A 109 5.11 -6.87 7.82
C GLY A 109 5.51 -5.40 7.73
N ALA A 110 5.03 -4.68 6.72
CA ALA A 110 5.22 -3.24 6.59
C ALA A 110 3.98 -2.48 7.10
N PHE A 111 4.14 -1.24 7.55
CA PHE A 111 3.02 -0.36 7.84
C PHE A 111 2.66 0.43 6.58
N GLY A 112 1.64 -0.01 5.89
CA GLY A 112 1.11 0.66 4.70
C GLY A 112 -0.18 1.40 5.02
N THR A 113 -0.24 2.70 4.76
CA THR A 113 -1.44 3.50 4.99
C THR A 113 -1.84 4.31 3.77
N GLY A 114 -3.15 4.26 3.46
CA GLY A 114 -3.75 5.04 2.40
C GLY A 114 -4.04 6.47 2.85
N LEU A 115 -3.54 7.45 2.10
CA LEU A 115 -3.69 8.85 2.41
C LEU A 115 -4.38 9.61 1.27
N GLY A 116 -5.08 10.68 1.62
CA GLY A 116 -5.66 11.59 0.64
C GLY A 116 -4.59 12.29 -0.20
N SER A 117 -4.95 12.70 -1.42
CA SER A 117 -3.99 13.29 -2.37
C SER A 117 -3.28 14.54 -1.83
N THR A 118 -3.88 15.28 -0.91
CA THR A 118 -3.24 16.44 -0.25
C THR A 118 -2.14 16.00 0.71
N ASP A 119 -2.39 14.95 1.49
CA ASP A 119 -1.41 14.39 2.42
C ASP A 119 -0.28 13.71 1.64
N ILE A 120 -0.61 13.02 0.53
CA ILE A 120 0.40 12.49 -0.39
C ILE A 120 1.28 13.59 -0.97
N ALA A 121 0.73 14.76 -1.30
CA ALA A 121 1.53 15.91 -1.73
C ALA A 121 2.54 16.35 -0.65
N ALA A 122 2.12 16.36 0.62
CA ALA A 122 3.02 16.63 1.73
C ALA A 122 4.08 15.54 1.89
N CYS A 123 3.70 14.26 1.79
CA CYS A 123 4.64 13.14 1.81
C CYS A 123 5.67 13.23 0.67
N LEU A 124 5.24 13.58 -0.55
CA LEU A 124 6.13 13.77 -1.70
C LEU A 124 7.14 14.90 -1.45
N ALA A 125 6.70 15.99 -0.83
CA ALA A 125 7.54 17.18 -0.58
C ALA A 125 8.47 17.01 0.62
N LEU A 126 8.00 16.39 1.72
CA LEU A 126 8.66 16.38 3.02
C LEU A 126 9.21 14.99 3.42
N GLY A 127 8.69 13.92 2.85
CA GLY A 127 9.03 12.54 3.24
C GLY A 127 8.43 12.12 4.58
N GLU A 128 7.40 12.84 5.05
CA GLU A 128 6.76 12.57 6.34
C GLU A 128 5.28 12.98 6.36
N PHE A 129 4.53 12.41 7.28
CA PHE A 129 3.13 12.74 7.54
C PHE A 129 2.81 12.64 9.04
N TRP A 130 1.65 13.15 9.41
CA TRP A 130 1.18 13.04 10.80
C TRP A 130 0.21 11.87 10.92
N GLN A 131 0.42 11.06 11.95
CA GLN A 131 -0.37 9.88 12.23
C GLN A 131 -0.75 9.83 13.71
N ALA A 132 -1.99 9.53 14.01
CA ALA A 132 -2.35 8.99 15.31
C ALA A 132 -1.85 7.55 15.35
N VAL A 133 -1.14 7.16 16.40
CA VAL A 133 -0.74 5.75 16.53
C VAL A 133 -2.03 4.93 16.72
N PRO A 134 -2.39 4.06 15.76
CA PRO A 134 -3.61 3.29 15.86
C PRO A 134 -3.52 2.26 17.00
N ALA A 135 -4.64 1.95 17.60
CA ALA A 135 -4.72 0.80 18.51
C ALA A 135 -4.67 -0.50 17.69
N THR A 136 -4.53 -1.65 18.37
CA THR A 136 -4.44 -2.93 17.68
C THR A 136 -5.61 -3.83 18.10
N ILE A 137 -6.29 -4.39 17.09
CA ILE A 137 -7.21 -5.52 17.26
C ILE A 137 -6.43 -6.78 16.88
N ARG A 138 -6.23 -7.67 17.86
CA ARG A 138 -5.56 -8.94 17.62
C ARG A 138 -6.58 -9.97 17.15
N VAL A 139 -6.40 -10.44 15.92
CA VAL A 139 -7.23 -11.48 15.29
C VAL A 139 -6.46 -12.78 15.29
N GLU A 140 -6.93 -13.77 16.04
CA GLU A 140 -6.27 -15.06 16.18
C GLU A 140 -6.97 -16.12 15.32
N PHE A 141 -6.27 -16.65 14.32
CA PHE A 141 -6.72 -17.79 13.54
C PHE A 141 -6.20 -19.08 14.17
N THR A 142 -7.11 -19.92 14.64
CA THR A 142 -6.80 -21.19 15.32
C THR A 142 -7.26 -22.38 14.48
N GLY A 143 -6.55 -23.51 14.65
CA GLY A 143 -6.87 -24.76 13.94
C GLY A 143 -6.47 -24.75 12.47
N GLU A 144 -6.94 -25.75 11.73
CA GLU A 144 -6.63 -25.95 10.33
C GLU A 144 -7.73 -25.43 9.43
N LYS A 145 -7.32 -24.76 8.36
CA LYS A 145 -8.20 -24.24 7.33
C LYS A 145 -8.87 -25.40 6.58
N GLN A 146 -10.18 -25.33 6.44
CA GLN A 146 -10.93 -26.34 5.70
C GLN A 146 -10.58 -26.31 4.20
N PRO A 147 -10.70 -27.43 3.47
CA PRO A 147 -10.54 -27.44 2.02
C PRO A 147 -11.42 -26.38 1.34
N PHE A 148 -10.88 -25.73 0.31
CA PHE A 148 -11.51 -24.65 -0.47
C PHE A 148 -11.75 -23.32 0.28
N VAL A 149 -11.42 -23.20 1.57
CA VAL A 149 -11.39 -21.93 2.28
C VAL A 149 -10.10 -21.19 1.91
N THR A 150 -10.22 -19.94 1.54
CA THR A 150 -9.12 -19.05 1.12
C THR A 150 -8.88 -17.94 2.14
N GLY A 151 -7.80 -17.18 1.98
CA GLY A 151 -7.56 -15.98 2.79
C GLY A 151 -8.71 -14.97 2.71
N LYS A 152 -9.38 -14.89 1.56
CA LYS A 152 -10.55 -14.00 1.38
C LYS A 152 -11.72 -14.43 2.27
N ASP A 153 -11.99 -15.72 2.40
CA ASP A 153 -13.06 -16.21 3.27
C ASP A 153 -12.77 -15.91 4.74
N LEU A 154 -11.49 -16.02 5.15
CA LEU A 154 -11.07 -15.70 6.51
C LEU A 154 -11.29 -14.24 6.85
N ILE A 155 -10.84 -13.33 5.99
CA ILE A 155 -11.04 -11.89 6.27
C ILE A 155 -12.50 -11.48 6.17
N LEU A 156 -13.29 -12.08 5.28
CA LEU A 156 -14.74 -11.84 5.22
C LEU A 156 -15.44 -12.30 6.49
N ALA A 157 -15.00 -13.40 7.10
CA ALA A 157 -15.52 -13.85 8.39
C ALA A 157 -15.20 -12.82 9.51
N VAL A 158 -13.99 -12.28 9.53
CA VAL A 158 -13.60 -11.21 10.47
C VAL A 158 -14.46 -9.97 10.26
N ILE A 159 -14.61 -9.50 9.02
CA ILE A 159 -15.44 -8.33 8.70
C ILE A 159 -16.90 -8.58 9.08
N GLY A 160 -17.41 -9.79 8.86
CA GLY A 160 -18.75 -10.20 9.27
C GLY A 160 -18.98 -10.11 10.76
N GLU A 161 -17.95 -10.39 11.57
CA GLU A 161 -18.01 -10.34 13.04
C GLU A 161 -17.90 -8.91 13.59
N ILE A 162 -16.91 -8.12 13.10
CA ILE A 162 -16.66 -6.77 13.64
C ILE A 162 -17.38 -5.66 12.90
N GLY A 163 -17.90 -5.91 11.69
CA GLY A 163 -18.55 -4.95 10.82
C GLY A 163 -17.56 -4.07 10.04
N VAL A 164 -18.10 -3.32 9.07
CA VAL A 164 -17.34 -2.46 8.14
C VAL A 164 -16.68 -1.23 8.80
N ALA A 165 -16.96 -0.94 10.05
CA ALA A 165 -16.37 0.15 10.83
C ALA A 165 -15.71 -0.33 12.12
N GLY A 166 -15.67 -1.65 12.35
CA GLY A 166 -15.12 -2.22 13.57
C GLY A 166 -13.61 -2.03 13.72
N GLY A 167 -12.91 -1.82 12.62
CA GLY A 167 -11.46 -1.56 12.57
C GLY A 167 -11.06 -0.08 12.52
N ASN A 168 -12.01 0.85 12.59
CA ASN A 168 -11.68 2.29 12.56
C ASN A 168 -10.67 2.65 13.66
N ASP A 169 -9.65 3.43 13.29
CA ASP A 169 -8.55 3.85 14.18
C ASP A 169 -7.70 2.68 14.74
N HIS A 170 -7.81 1.50 14.14
CA HIS A 170 -7.07 0.30 14.55
C HIS A 170 -6.26 -0.31 13.41
N VAL A 171 -5.28 -1.10 13.80
CA VAL A 171 -4.60 -2.08 12.94
C VAL A 171 -5.16 -3.46 13.28
N LEU A 172 -5.45 -4.28 12.28
CA LEU A 172 -5.75 -5.70 12.47
C LEU A 172 -4.42 -6.48 12.47
N GLU A 173 -4.08 -7.11 13.59
CA GLU A 173 -2.90 -7.98 13.69
C GLU A 173 -3.35 -9.44 13.65
N PHE A 174 -3.04 -10.12 12.55
CA PHE A 174 -3.39 -11.52 12.34
C PHE A 174 -2.32 -12.42 12.95
N VAL A 175 -2.72 -13.28 13.86
CA VAL A 175 -1.82 -14.13 14.66
C VAL A 175 -2.35 -15.56 14.76
N GLY A 176 -1.59 -16.40 15.42
CA GLY A 176 -1.93 -17.80 15.64
C GLY A 176 -1.39 -18.73 14.55
N GLU A 177 -1.60 -20.02 14.77
CA GLU A 177 -1.11 -21.07 13.88
C GLU A 177 -1.77 -21.03 12.50
N GLY A 178 -3.06 -20.69 12.44
CA GLY A 178 -3.79 -20.51 11.19
C GLY A 178 -3.23 -19.34 10.37
N ALA A 179 -2.89 -18.20 10.99
CA ALA A 179 -2.26 -17.08 10.29
C ALA A 179 -0.84 -17.42 9.81
N ALA A 180 -0.07 -18.16 10.61
CA ALA A 180 1.26 -18.62 10.23
C ALA A 180 1.24 -19.58 9.02
N ALA A 181 0.17 -20.37 8.89
CA ALA A 181 -0.01 -21.34 7.79
C ALA A 181 -0.49 -20.72 6.47
N LEU A 182 -0.88 -19.43 6.45
CA LEU A 182 -1.32 -18.76 5.23
C LEU A 182 -0.17 -18.64 4.21
N THR A 183 -0.47 -18.93 2.95
CA THR A 183 0.41 -18.61 1.82
C THR A 183 0.59 -17.10 1.69
N ILE A 184 1.58 -16.66 0.90
CA ILE A 184 1.79 -15.23 0.67
C ILE A 184 0.56 -14.60 -0.01
N ASP A 185 -0.04 -15.26 -0.98
CA ASP A 185 -1.23 -14.77 -1.67
C ASP A 185 -2.42 -14.62 -0.71
N GLU A 186 -2.60 -15.56 0.20
CA GLU A 186 -3.63 -15.48 1.23
C GLU A 186 -3.38 -14.36 2.22
N ARG A 187 -2.12 -14.11 2.59
CA ARG A 187 -1.74 -12.98 3.45
C ARG A 187 -2.00 -11.64 2.76
N LEU A 188 -1.65 -11.54 1.47
CA LEU A 188 -1.97 -10.35 0.67
C LEU A 188 -3.47 -10.10 0.64
N ALA A 189 -4.29 -11.14 0.41
CA ALA A 189 -5.74 -11.02 0.40
C ALA A 189 -6.30 -10.59 1.78
N VAL A 190 -5.81 -11.17 2.87
CA VAL A 190 -6.25 -10.85 4.23
C VAL A 190 -5.86 -9.41 4.61
N ALA A 191 -4.62 -9.01 4.34
CA ALA A 191 -4.14 -7.65 4.62
C ALA A 191 -4.83 -6.62 3.73
N ASN A 192 -5.03 -6.92 2.44
CA ASN A 192 -5.72 -6.04 1.49
C ASN A 192 -7.11 -5.66 1.95
N MET A 193 -7.88 -6.63 2.42
CA MET A 193 -9.27 -6.40 2.83
C MET A 193 -9.42 -5.86 4.27
N ALA A 194 -8.34 -5.57 4.97
CA ALA A 194 -8.43 -4.92 6.29
C ALA A 194 -9.11 -3.54 6.20
N VAL A 195 -8.93 -2.82 5.10
CA VAL A 195 -9.61 -1.54 4.84
C VAL A 195 -11.13 -1.69 4.77
N GLU A 196 -11.66 -2.84 4.37
CA GLU A 196 -13.10 -3.09 4.31
C GLU A 196 -13.74 -3.19 5.72
N ALA A 197 -12.92 -3.37 6.74
CA ALA A 197 -13.32 -3.23 8.14
C ALA A 197 -13.07 -1.81 8.70
N GLY A 198 -12.56 -0.88 7.87
CA GLY A 198 -12.16 0.47 8.27
C GLY A 198 -10.77 0.55 8.90
N SER A 199 -9.99 -0.53 8.86
CA SER A 199 -8.68 -0.58 9.52
C SER A 199 -7.60 0.18 8.75
N GLU A 200 -6.69 0.80 9.50
CA GLU A 200 -5.51 1.52 8.98
C GLU A 200 -4.52 0.59 8.28
N ASN A 201 -4.37 -0.63 8.77
CA ASN A 201 -3.46 -1.63 8.21
C ASN A 201 -3.88 -3.05 8.64
N GLY A 202 -3.45 -4.07 7.88
CA GLY A 202 -3.63 -5.48 8.20
C GLY A 202 -2.29 -6.19 8.29
N LEU A 203 -1.75 -6.37 9.51
CA LEU A 203 -0.43 -6.98 9.73
C LEU A 203 -0.53 -8.51 9.78
N ALA A 204 0.17 -9.19 8.90
CA ALA A 204 0.38 -10.63 8.98
C ALA A 204 1.75 -10.95 9.60
N PRO A 205 1.92 -12.16 10.19
CA PRO A 205 3.20 -12.55 10.77
C PRO A 205 4.32 -12.49 9.71
N CYS A 206 5.39 -11.76 10.01
CA CYS A 206 6.56 -11.74 9.15
C CYS A 206 7.28 -13.10 9.24
N LEU A 207 7.35 -13.82 8.12
CA LEU A 207 8.18 -15.02 8.04
C LEU A 207 9.60 -14.60 7.74
N SER A 208 10.51 -14.80 8.67
CA SER A 208 11.95 -14.58 8.51
C SER A 208 12.58 -15.33 7.32
N ALA A 209 11.88 -16.28 6.74
CA ALA A 209 12.29 -17.06 5.57
C ALA A 209 11.92 -16.44 4.22
N SER A 210 10.94 -15.54 4.15
CA SER A 210 10.45 -14.95 2.89
C SER A 210 11.38 -13.89 2.30
N ILE A 211 12.31 -13.37 3.08
CA ILE A 211 13.21 -12.26 2.69
C ILE A 211 14.41 -12.74 1.87
N ARG A 212 14.68 -14.06 1.82
CA ARG A 212 15.92 -14.58 1.22
C ARG A 212 15.86 -14.89 -0.27
N SER A 213 14.74 -14.72 -0.94
CA SER A 213 14.56 -15.21 -2.32
C SER A 213 14.06 -14.21 -3.36
N ALA A 214 14.09 -12.91 -3.11
CA ALA A 214 13.86 -11.96 -4.19
C ALA A 214 15.16 -11.85 -5.02
N PRO A 215 15.19 -12.32 -6.29
CA PRO A 215 16.35 -12.13 -7.14
C PRO A 215 16.42 -10.67 -7.55
N GLY A 216 17.40 -9.93 -7.02
CA GLY A 216 17.68 -8.56 -7.44
C GLY A 216 18.08 -7.57 -6.36
N MET A 217 17.99 -7.90 -5.08
CA MET A 217 18.57 -7.05 -4.03
C MET A 217 20.10 -7.12 -4.06
N ARG A 218 20.72 -6.10 -4.64
CA ARG A 218 22.13 -5.72 -4.41
C ARG A 218 22.18 -4.27 -3.95
#